data_8c02a422470c9eda36c34355ffbc106a
#
_entry.id   8c02a422470c9eda36c34355ffbc106a
#
_cell.length_a   1.000
_cell.length_b   1.000
_cell.length_c   1.000
_cell.angle_alpha   90.00
_cell.angle_beta   90.00
_cell.angle_gamma   90.00
#
_symmetry.space_group_name_H-M   'P 1'
#
loop_
_entity.id
_entity.type
_entity.pdbx_description
1 polymer ?
#
loop_
_entity_poly.entity_id
_entity_poly.type
_entity_poly.pdbx_seq_one_letter_code
_entity_poly.pdbx_strand_id
1 'polypeptide(L)'
;MTETTAAPAPLADTTEQFKLAFGHQPAGVAIITATDENGEPAGFTASSLTSVSADPAIVAFSLKANSGSAAKIAAAPSFLVHMLDAENVALAKNFATHDYPRFADTSTWEFISTGEPLVHGVHRVLRATPLSRVEAGPAIVFTAKVEEFIRNGCEGTPLVYHSRNFHALGEHSNVNNYVI
;
A
#
# COMPACT_ATOMS: atom_id res chain seq x y z
N MET A 1 10.35 9.43 55.05
CA MET A 1 9.65 9.88 53.87
C MET A 1 9.42 8.67 52.98
N THR A 2 8.25 8.11 53.01
CA THR A 2 7.88 6.92 52.23
C THR A 2 7.38 7.41 50.88
N GLU A 3 8.14 7.19 49.80
CA GLU A 3 7.66 7.35 48.44
C GLU A 3 6.52 6.36 48.17
N THR A 4 5.33 6.89 48.02
CA THR A 4 4.20 6.12 47.56
C THR A 4 4.37 5.92 46.06
N THR A 5 4.87 4.77 45.63
CA THR A 5 4.88 4.38 44.23
C THR A 5 3.43 4.24 43.77
N ALA A 6 2.95 5.16 42.93
CA ALA A 6 1.62 5.06 42.36
C ALA A 6 1.53 3.75 41.53
N ALA A 7 0.42 3.02 41.70
CA ALA A 7 0.17 1.83 40.89
C ALA A 7 0.15 2.21 39.41
N PRO A 8 0.74 1.36 38.52
CA PRO A 8 0.71 1.65 37.10
C PRO A 8 -0.75 1.75 36.61
N ALA A 9 -1.02 2.75 35.77
CA ALA A 9 -2.31 2.92 35.13
C ALA A 9 -2.73 1.62 34.42
N PRO A 10 -4.03 1.25 34.40
CA PRO A 10 -4.50 0.08 33.70
C PRO A 10 -4.04 0.16 32.23
N LEU A 11 -3.44 -0.93 31.73
CA LEU A 11 -3.00 -1.02 30.34
C LEU A 11 -4.23 -0.79 29.45
N ALA A 12 -4.10 0.14 28.49
CA ALA A 12 -5.11 0.33 27.48
C ALA A 12 -5.39 -1.00 26.74
N ASP A 13 -6.59 -1.17 26.20
CA ASP A 13 -6.96 -2.36 25.43
C ASP A 13 -5.89 -2.64 24.35
N THR A 14 -5.56 -3.91 24.17
CA THR A 14 -4.54 -4.38 23.19
C THR A 14 -4.79 -3.78 21.80
N THR A 15 -6.05 -3.61 21.39
CA THR A 15 -6.44 -3.00 20.13
C THR A 15 -5.98 -1.53 20.03
N GLU A 16 -6.15 -0.77 21.11
CA GLU A 16 -5.73 0.65 21.12
C GLU A 16 -4.20 0.79 21.16
N GLN A 17 -3.52 -0.08 21.92
CA GLN A 17 -2.05 -0.11 21.94
C GLN A 17 -1.48 -0.47 20.56
N PHE A 18 -2.09 -1.46 19.89
CA PHE A 18 -1.72 -1.84 18.53
C PHE A 18 -1.90 -0.68 17.54
N LYS A 19 -3.04 0.01 17.58
CA LYS A 19 -3.30 1.18 16.71
C LYS A 19 -2.30 2.31 16.97
N LEU A 20 -1.94 2.57 18.22
CA LEU A 20 -0.93 3.57 18.57
C LEU A 20 0.45 3.18 18.03
N ALA A 21 0.89 1.94 18.28
CA ALA A 21 2.18 1.45 17.83
C ALA A 21 2.31 1.54 16.29
N PHE A 22 1.32 0.99 15.55
CA PHE A 22 1.34 1.02 14.09
C PHE A 22 1.03 2.40 13.49
N GLY A 23 0.34 3.26 14.22
CA GLY A 23 0.18 4.68 13.84
C GLY A 23 1.51 5.43 13.81
N HIS A 24 2.47 5.03 14.64
CA HIS A 24 3.84 5.60 14.68
C HIS A 24 4.86 4.86 13.80
N GLN A 25 4.47 3.77 13.16
CA GLN A 25 5.35 3.08 12.22
C GLN A 25 5.25 3.74 10.84
N PRO A 26 6.34 4.31 10.29
CA PRO A 26 6.31 4.84 8.94
C PRO A 26 6.21 3.70 7.92
N ALA A 27 5.41 3.90 6.88
CA ALA A 27 5.21 2.92 5.81
C ALA A 27 5.25 3.61 4.44
N GLY A 28 5.80 2.93 3.46
CA GLY A 28 5.65 3.32 2.06
C GLY A 28 4.18 3.27 1.64
N VAL A 29 3.83 4.02 0.61
CA VAL A 29 2.46 4.08 0.08
C VAL A 29 2.43 3.50 -1.31
N ALA A 30 1.46 2.62 -1.56
CA ALA A 30 1.24 2.06 -2.87
C ALA A 30 -0.24 2.09 -3.25
N ILE A 31 -0.54 2.08 -4.54
CA ILE A 31 -1.86 1.78 -5.07
C ILE A 31 -1.79 0.38 -5.69
N ILE A 32 -2.76 -0.47 -5.33
CA ILE A 32 -2.94 -1.78 -5.96
C ILE A 32 -4.14 -1.67 -6.89
N THR A 33 -3.95 -2.03 -8.16
CA THR A 33 -5.03 -2.07 -9.14
C THR A 33 -5.15 -3.45 -9.78
N ALA A 34 -6.37 -3.83 -10.12
CA ALA A 34 -6.66 -5.07 -10.83
C ALA A 34 -7.94 -4.92 -11.64
N THR A 35 -8.18 -5.88 -12.51
CA THR A 35 -9.45 -6.01 -13.24
C THR A 35 -10.27 -7.14 -12.65
N ASP A 36 -11.54 -6.90 -12.41
CA ASP A 36 -12.46 -7.92 -11.90
C ASP A 36 -12.93 -8.88 -13.01
N GLU A 37 -13.71 -9.88 -12.64
CA GLU A 37 -14.27 -10.90 -13.56
C GLU A 37 -15.16 -10.33 -14.69
N ASN A 38 -15.66 -9.10 -14.51
CA ASN A 38 -16.50 -8.41 -15.50
C ASN A 38 -15.69 -7.48 -16.42
N GLY A 39 -14.38 -7.42 -16.25
CA GLY A 39 -13.51 -6.50 -16.98
C GLY A 39 -13.46 -5.09 -16.40
N GLU A 40 -14.05 -4.86 -15.21
CA GLU A 40 -14.10 -3.55 -14.58
C GLU A 40 -12.86 -3.27 -13.73
N PRO A 41 -12.28 -2.07 -13.81
CA PRO A 41 -11.11 -1.72 -13.03
C PRO A 41 -11.45 -1.56 -11.53
N ALA A 42 -10.54 -2.02 -10.69
CA ALA A 42 -10.61 -1.87 -9.25
C ALA A 42 -9.25 -1.41 -8.70
N GLY A 43 -9.26 -0.65 -7.59
CA GLY A 43 -8.03 -0.19 -6.98
C GLY A 43 -8.23 0.34 -5.56
N PHE A 44 -7.19 0.28 -4.75
CA PHE A 44 -7.15 0.85 -3.41
C PHE A 44 -5.73 1.26 -3.01
N THR A 45 -5.61 2.14 -2.01
CA THR A 45 -4.32 2.53 -1.43
C THR A 45 -3.92 1.57 -0.31
N ALA A 46 -2.70 1.08 -0.37
CA ALA A 46 -2.09 0.19 0.61
C ALA A 46 -0.85 0.82 1.24
N SER A 47 -0.69 0.64 2.55
CA SER A 47 0.54 0.94 3.31
C SER A 47 1.19 -0.31 3.89
N SER A 48 0.71 -1.49 3.50
CA SER A 48 1.19 -2.79 3.98
C SER A 48 2.15 -3.48 3.00
N LEU A 49 2.51 -2.81 1.91
CA LEU A 49 3.43 -3.39 0.92
C LEU A 49 4.83 -3.58 1.50
N THR A 50 5.37 -4.77 1.34
CA THR A 50 6.76 -5.09 1.69
C THR A 50 7.40 -6.05 0.69
N SER A 51 8.72 -5.96 0.54
CA SER A 51 9.50 -6.96 -0.18
C SER A 51 9.67 -8.22 0.68
N VAL A 52 9.59 -9.40 0.06
CA VAL A 52 9.76 -10.71 0.74
C VAL A 52 11.03 -11.39 0.26
N SER A 53 11.29 -11.39 -1.05
CA SER A 53 12.45 -12.01 -1.69
C SER A 53 12.85 -11.19 -2.92
N ALA A 54 14.13 -11.20 -3.24
CA ALA A 54 14.67 -10.60 -4.46
C ALA A 54 14.84 -11.61 -5.59
N ASP A 55 15.08 -12.89 -5.26
CA ASP A 55 15.20 -13.98 -6.23
C ASP A 55 14.54 -15.25 -5.68
N PRO A 56 13.38 -15.68 -6.22
CA PRO A 56 12.54 -14.90 -7.13
C PRO A 56 12.00 -13.61 -6.48
N ALA A 57 11.68 -12.60 -7.28
CA ALA A 57 11.14 -11.35 -6.78
C ALA A 57 9.72 -11.56 -6.24
N ILE A 58 9.53 -11.37 -4.93
CA ILE A 58 8.27 -11.59 -4.23
C ILE A 58 7.98 -10.40 -3.34
N VAL A 59 6.72 -9.94 -3.38
CA VAL A 59 6.18 -8.91 -2.49
C VAL A 59 5.05 -9.50 -1.63
N ALA A 60 4.78 -8.83 -0.49
CA ALA A 60 3.58 -9.09 0.30
C ALA A 60 2.83 -7.80 0.60
N PHE A 61 1.52 -7.92 0.74
CA PHE A 61 0.63 -6.86 1.23
C PHE A 61 -0.64 -7.47 1.83
N SER A 62 -1.41 -6.67 2.54
CA SER A 62 -2.70 -7.09 3.09
C SER A 62 -3.81 -6.15 2.65
N LEU A 63 -5.03 -6.68 2.56
CA LEU A 63 -6.25 -5.93 2.30
C LEU A 63 -7.41 -6.45 3.15
N LYS A 64 -8.40 -5.59 3.41
CA LYS A 64 -9.68 -5.99 4.01
C LYS A 64 -10.64 -6.36 2.89
N ALA A 65 -10.89 -7.65 2.71
CA ALA A 65 -11.63 -8.18 1.54
C ALA A 65 -13.17 -8.10 1.65
N ASN A 66 -13.72 -7.35 2.61
CA ASN A 66 -15.14 -7.47 2.95
C ASN A 66 -16.09 -6.76 1.98
N SER A 67 -15.60 -5.86 1.11
CA SER A 67 -16.45 -5.17 0.12
C SER A 67 -15.66 -4.32 -0.88
N GLY A 68 -16.31 -3.87 -1.93
CA GLY A 68 -15.82 -2.90 -2.89
C GLY A 68 -14.57 -3.36 -3.66
N SER A 69 -13.67 -2.41 -3.95
CA SER A 69 -12.46 -2.67 -4.73
C SER A 69 -11.54 -3.74 -4.12
N ALA A 70 -11.50 -3.85 -2.79
CA ALA A 70 -10.67 -4.84 -2.12
C ALA A 70 -11.13 -6.28 -2.40
N ALA A 71 -12.44 -6.54 -2.41
CA ALA A 71 -12.97 -7.85 -2.75
C ALA A 71 -12.69 -8.24 -4.23
N LYS A 72 -12.81 -7.27 -5.14
CA LYS A 72 -12.47 -7.47 -6.56
C LYS A 72 -10.99 -7.84 -6.74
N ILE A 73 -10.08 -7.13 -6.08
CA ILE A 73 -8.63 -7.40 -6.11
C ILE A 73 -8.30 -8.74 -5.44
N ALA A 74 -9.02 -9.11 -4.37
CA ALA A 74 -8.83 -10.39 -3.71
C ALA A 74 -9.08 -11.59 -4.64
N ALA A 75 -9.99 -11.47 -5.61
CA ALA A 75 -10.31 -12.51 -6.58
C ALA A 75 -9.45 -12.45 -7.86
N ALA A 76 -8.81 -11.31 -8.14
CA ALA A 76 -8.11 -11.07 -9.40
C ALA A 76 -6.93 -12.03 -9.62
N PRO A 77 -6.69 -12.49 -10.86
CA PRO A 77 -5.57 -13.37 -11.19
C PRO A 77 -4.21 -12.67 -11.20
N SER A 78 -4.21 -11.36 -11.40
CA SER A 78 -3.01 -10.51 -11.42
C SER A 78 -3.37 -9.09 -11.03
N PHE A 79 -2.36 -8.28 -10.70
CA PHE A 79 -2.53 -6.89 -10.30
C PHE A 79 -1.27 -6.05 -10.55
N LEU A 80 -1.46 -4.74 -10.61
CA LEU A 80 -0.36 -3.78 -10.61
C LEU A 80 -0.17 -3.19 -9.22
N VAL A 81 1.08 -3.01 -8.84
CA VAL A 81 1.51 -2.35 -7.61
C VAL A 81 2.22 -1.06 -7.99
N HIS A 82 1.58 0.07 -7.80
CA HIS A 82 2.11 1.40 -8.07
C HIS A 82 2.76 1.94 -6.80
N MET A 83 4.08 2.03 -6.76
CA MET A 83 4.84 2.58 -5.63
C MET A 83 4.86 4.10 -5.74
N LEU A 84 4.20 4.79 -4.80
CA LEU A 84 3.93 6.21 -4.91
C LEU A 84 5.10 7.09 -4.46
N ASP A 85 5.26 8.19 -5.19
CA ASP A 85 6.12 9.30 -4.84
C ASP A 85 5.30 10.48 -4.26
N ALA A 86 5.98 11.50 -3.73
CA ALA A 86 5.33 12.61 -3.04
C ALA A 86 4.36 13.40 -3.95
N GLU A 87 4.64 13.45 -5.24
CA GLU A 87 3.79 14.06 -6.26
C GLU A 87 2.44 13.35 -6.41
N ASN A 88 2.35 12.09 -5.93
CA ASN A 88 1.17 11.25 -6.05
C ASN A 88 0.25 11.30 -4.80
N VAL A 89 0.41 12.26 -3.88
CA VAL A 89 -0.43 12.37 -2.65
C VAL A 89 -1.91 12.45 -2.99
N ALA A 90 -2.30 13.17 -4.05
CA ALA A 90 -3.69 13.27 -4.48
C ALA A 90 -4.24 11.89 -4.90
N LEU A 91 -3.47 11.11 -5.67
CA LEU A 91 -3.82 9.74 -6.04
C LEU A 91 -3.96 8.84 -4.80
N ALA A 92 -3.01 8.90 -3.86
CA ALA A 92 -3.07 8.13 -2.62
C ALA A 92 -4.37 8.39 -1.85
N LYS A 93 -4.79 9.66 -1.72
CA LYS A 93 -6.05 10.05 -1.06
C LYS A 93 -7.27 9.55 -1.82
N ASN A 94 -7.31 9.73 -3.14
CA ASN A 94 -8.44 9.33 -3.98
C ASN A 94 -8.69 7.82 -3.91
N PHE A 95 -7.61 7.02 -3.98
CA PHE A 95 -7.72 5.56 -3.89
C PHE A 95 -7.97 5.04 -2.47
N ALA A 96 -7.72 5.85 -1.42
CA ALA A 96 -8.06 5.53 -0.04
C ALA A 96 -9.51 5.91 0.33
N THR A 97 -10.12 6.85 -0.41
CA THR A 97 -11.47 7.36 -0.09
C THR A 97 -12.54 6.35 -0.52
N HIS A 98 -13.48 6.07 0.41
CA HIS A 98 -14.63 5.22 0.11
C HIS A 98 -15.51 5.90 -0.96
N ASP A 99 -16.05 5.11 -1.89
CA ASP A 99 -16.94 5.55 -2.98
C ASP A 99 -16.39 6.65 -3.92
N TYR A 100 -15.08 6.94 -3.86
CA TYR A 100 -14.48 7.83 -4.83
C TYR A 100 -14.46 7.18 -6.23
N PRO A 101 -14.86 7.90 -7.29
CA PRO A 101 -14.90 7.34 -8.66
C PRO A 101 -13.50 7.29 -9.29
N ARG A 102 -12.66 6.37 -8.81
CA ARG A 102 -11.21 6.27 -9.07
C ARG A 102 -10.83 6.20 -10.54
N PHE A 103 -11.70 5.61 -11.36
CA PHE A 103 -11.47 5.33 -12.77
C PHE A 103 -12.41 6.10 -13.70
N ALA A 104 -13.13 7.12 -13.21
CA ALA A 104 -14.06 7.91 -14.03
C ALA A 104 -13.36 8.76 -15.09
N ASP A 105 -12.17 9.30 -14.76
CA ASP A 105 -11.37 10.05 -15.72
C ASP A 105 -10.40 9.10 -16.45
N THR A 106 -10.80 8.69 -17.65
CA THR A 106 -10.03 7.77 -18.50
C THR A 106 -8.74 8.36 -19.07
N SER A 107 -8.46 9.66 -18.86
CA SER A 107 -7.17 10.25 -19.21
C SER A 107 -6.07 9.98 -18.18
N THR A 108 -6.42 9.50 -16.99
CA THR A 108 -5.52 9.28 -15.86
C THR A 108 -5.02 7.84 -15.72
N TRP A 109 -5.54 6.94 -16.53
CA TRP A 109 -5.18 5.53 -16.52
C TRP A 109 -5.49 4.85 -17.85
N GLU A 110 -4.96 3.66 -18.04
CA GLU A 110 -5.23 2.81 -19.20
C GLU A 110 -5.13 1.33 -18.84
N PHE A 111 -5.73 0.45 -19.62
CA PHE A 111 -5.44 -0.98 -19.53
C PHE A 111 -4.13 -1.30 -20.25
N ILE A 112 -3.21 -1.99 -19.58
CA ILE A 112 -2.04 -2.56 -20.25
C ILE A 112 -2.44 -3.81 -21.06
N SER A 113 -1.55 -4.31 -21.90
CA SER A 113 -1.82 -5.44 -22.81
C SER A 113 -2.27 -6.72 -22.10
N THR A 114 -1.92 -6.89 -20.83
CA THR A 114 -2.32 -8.02 -19.99
C THR A 114 -3.62 -7.79 -19.23
N GLY A 115 -4.23 -6.62 -19.37
CA GLY A 115 -5.58 -6.29 -18.91
C GLY A 115 -5.65 -5.61 -17.54
N GLU A 116 -4.54 -5.36 -16.86
CA GLU A 116 -4.55 -4.64 -15.58
C GLU A 116 -4.57 -3.12 -15.82
N PRO A 117 -5.27 -2.33 -14.94
CA PRO A 117 -5.34 -0.87 -15.07
C PRO A 117 -4.08 -0.20 -14.54
N LEU A 118 -3.33 0.45 -15.44
CA LEU A 118 -2.15 1.27 -15.15
C LEU A 118 -2.56 2.71 -14.86
N VAL A 119 -2.26 3.21 -13.67
CA VAL A 119 -2.45 4.62 -13.30
C VAL A 119 -1.26 5.43 -13.79
N HIS A 120 -1.54 6.53 -14.53
CA HIS A 120 -0.51 7.40 -15.09
C HIS A 120 0.20 8.22 -14.01
N GLY A 121 1.43 8.65 -14.31
CA GLY A 121 2.20 9.53 -13.43
C GLY A 121 2.81 8.86 -12.20
N VAL A 122 2.84 7.52 -12.14
CA VAL A 122 3.55 6.77 -11.11
C VAL A 122 4.76 6.09 -11.73
N HIS A 123 5.96 6.43 -11.26
CA HIS A 123 7.21 6.00 -11.91
C HIS A 123 7.48 4.50 -11.79
N ARG A 124 7.24 3.93 -10.61
CA ARG A 124 7.58 2.53 -10.30
C ARG A 124 6.32 1.68 -10.15
N VAL A 125 6.10 0.82 -11.12
CA VAL A 125 4.95 -0.09 -11.12
C VAL A 125 5.43 -1.52 -11.31
N LEU A 126 4.94 -2.43 -10.48
CA LEU A 126 5.20 -3.86 -10.56
C LEU A 126 3.94 -4.56 -11.05
N ARG A 127 4.06 -5.42 -12.06
CA ARG A 127 3.02 -6.39 -12.38
C ARG A 127 3.29 -7.67 -11.59
N ALA A 128 2.30 -8.17 -10.88
CA ALA A 128 2.47 -9.32 -10.01
C ALA A 128 1.29 -10.29 -10.07
N THR A 129 1.58 -11.58 -9.83
CA THR A 129 0.61 -12.66 -9.74
C THR A 129 0.59 -13.25 -8.32
N PRO A 130 -0.59 -13.53 -7.74
CA PRO A 130 -0.69 -14.10 -6.41
C PRO A 130 -0.03 -15.48 -6.31
N LEU A 131 0.83 -15.68 -5.31
CA LEU A 131 1.36 -16.99 -4.92
C LEU A 131 0.51 -17.61 -3.81
N SER A 132 0.08 -16.79 -2.85
CA SER A 132 -0.79 -17.24 -1.76
C SER A 132 -1.77 -16.15 -1.33
N ARG A 133 -2.88 -16.58 -0.75
CA ARG A 133 -3.89 -15.76 -0.09
C ARG A 133 -4.17 -16.43 1.25
N VAL A 134 -3.88 -15.74 2.35
CA VAL A 134 -4.04 -16.27 3.70
C VAL A 134 -4.99 -15.37 4.48
N GLU A 135 -6.09 -15.92 4.95
CA GLU A 135 -7.01 -15.20 5.83
C GLU A 135 -6.36 -14.93 7.20
N ALA A 136 -6.44 -13.69 7.64
CA ALA A 136 -5.90 -13.21 8.90
C ALA A 136 -6.92 -12.28 9.58
N GLY A 137 -7.88 -12.83 10.30
CA GLY A 137 -9.02 -12.09 10.84
C GLY A 137 -9.84 -11.44 9.73
N PRO A 138 -10.09 -10.11 9.78
CA PRO A 138 -10.86 -9.41 8.74
C PRO A 138 -10.05 -9.08 7.49
N ALA A 139 -8.78 -9.48 7.43
CA ALA A 139 -7.87 -9.20 6.33
C ALA A 139 -7.46 -10.48 5.59
N ILE A 140 -7.03 -10.30 4.34
CA ILE A 140 -6.30 -11.32 3.57
C ILE A 140 -4.87 -10.80 3.38
N VAL A 141 -3.90 -11.64 3.68
CA VAL A 141 -2.49 -11.40 3.39
C VAL A 141 -2.15 -12.09 2.07
N PHE A 142 -1.56 -11.34 1.17
CA PHE A 142 -1.06 -11.81 -0.11
C PHE A 142 0.44 -11.96 -0.08
N THR A 143 0.95 -13.05 -0.67
CA THR A 143 2.28 -13.05 -1.27
C THR A 143 2.11 -13.13 -2.78
N ALA A 144 2.93 -12.40 -3.52
CA ALA A 144 2.80 -12.31 -4.97
C ALA A 144 4.17 -12.27 -5.64
N LYS A 145 4.30 -13.01 -6.73
CA LYS A 145 5.48 -13.01 -7.58
C LYS A 145 5.42 -11.80 -8.50
N VAL A 146 6.47 -11.02 -8.55
CA VAL A 146 6.66 -9.94 -9.51
C VAL A 146 7.05 -10.55 -10.85
N GLU A 147 6.25 -10.31 -11.87
CA GLU A 147 6.46 -10.80 -13.23
C GLU A 147 7.15 -9.76 -14.12
N GLU A 148 6.89 -8.48 -13.85
CA GLU A 148 7.39 -7.38 -14.67
C GLU A 148 7.58 -6.12 -13.85
N PHE A 149 8.60 -5.33 -14.18
CA PHE A 149 8.81 -3.98 -13.67
C PHE A 149 8.52 -2.97 -14.78
N ILE A 150 7.49 -2.15 -14.58
CA ILE A 150 7.03 -1.14 -15.53
C ILE A 150 7.53 0.23 -15.04
N ARG A 151 8.27 0.95 -15.86
CA ARG A 151 8.63 2.35 -15.62
C ARG A 151 7.63 3.25 -16.32
N ASN A 152 6.92 4.07 -15.54
CA ASN A 152 5.86 4.94 -16.02
C ASN A 152 5.99 6.32 -15.36
N GLY A 153 6.23 7.37 -16.16
CA GLY A 153 6.44 8.72 -15.65
C GLY A 153 7.88 9.00 -15.19
N CYS A 154 8.05 10.07 -14.41
CA CYS A 154 9.34 10.52 -13.89
C CYS A 154 9.55 10.05 -12.47
N GLU A 155 10.79 9.76 -12.10
CA GLU A 155 11.18 9.43 -10.73
C GLU A 155 10.96 10.66 -9.82
N GLY A 156 10.23 10.46 -8.74
CA GLY A 156 9.92 11.46 -7.73
C GLY A 156 10.55 11.15 -6.37
N THR A 157 10.18 11.95 -5.40
CA THR A 157 10.61 11.78 -4.01
C THR A 157 9.74 10.73 -3.32
N PRO A 158 10.31 9.73 -2.62
CA PRO A 158 9.54 8.67 -1.98
C PRO A 158 8.47 9.19 -1.02
N LEU A 159 7.24 8.66 -1.13
CA LEU A 159 6.12 8.98 -0.26
C LEU A 159 6.06 8.05 0.94
N VAL A 160 5.98 8.62 2.13
CA VAL A 160 5.82 7.88 3.40
C VAL A 160 4.55 8.31 4.10
N TYR A 161 3.82 7.36 4.66
CA TYR A 161 2.66 7.60 5.53
C TYR A 161 3.05 7.31 6.98
N HIS A 162 2.90 8.32 7.85
CA HIS A 162 3.25 8.21 9.26
C HIS A 162 2.32 9.11 10.09
N SER A 163 1.82 8.60 11.20
CA SER A 163 0.95 9.34 12.14
C SER A 163 -0.20 10.08 11.44
N ARG A 164 -0.86 9.41 10.49
CA ARG A 164 -1.97 9.90 9.66
C ARG A 164 -1.62 11.08 8.73
N ASN A 165 -0.34 11.29 8.47
CA ASN A 165 0.17 12.31 7.56
C ASN A 165 1.02 11.69 6.46
N PHE A 166 1.07 12.37 5.31
CA PHE A 166 1.99 12.05 4.24
C PHE A 166 3.28 12.88 4.41
N HIS A 167 4.41 12.23 4.18
CA HIS A 167 5.74 12.82 4.25
C HIS A 167 6.53 12.47 2.99
N ALA A 168 7.35 13.41 2.54
CA ALA A 168 8.34 13.18 1.49
C ALA A 168 9.70 12.92 2.14
N LEU A 169 10.41 11.88 1.70
CA LEU A 169 11.80 11.66 2.07
C LEU A 169 12.71 12.45 1.14
N GLY A 170 13.76 13.06 1.68
CA GLY A 170 14.73 13.82 0.92
C GLY A 170 16.03 13.97 1.72
N GLU A 171 16.95 14.78 1.24
CA GLU A 171 18.24 15.03 1.92
C GLU A 171 18.06 15.48 3.38
N HIS A 172 17.02 16.27 3.64
CA HIS A 172 16.65 16.75 4.99
C HIS A 172 16.25 15.64 5.96
N SER A 173 15.80 14.48 5.45
CA SER A 173 15.38 13.32 6.25
C SER A 173 16.49 12.27 6.39
N ASN A 174 17.64 12.50 5.77
CA ASN A 174 18.77 11.60 5.85
C ASN A 174 19.49 11.77 7.21
N VAL A 175 19.37 10.75 8.05
CA VAL A 175 20.09 10.69 9.35
C VAL A 175 21.47 10.11 9.06
N ASN A 176 22.40 10.97 8.66
CA ASN A 176 23.74 10.58 8.24
C ASN A 176 24.53 9.88 9.35
N ASN A 177 25.28 8.90 8.94
CA ASN A 177 26.44 8.22 9.52
C ASN A 177 26.21 6.86 10.19
N TYR A 178 25.09 6.19 9.96
CA TYR A 178 25.05 4.75 10.27
C TYR A 178 25.12 3.97 8.95
N VAL A 179 26.34 3.61 8.54
CA VAL A 179 26.54 2.52 7.58
C VAL A 179 26.31 1.24 8.37
N ILE A 180 25.25 0.51 8.03
CA ILE A 180 25.01 -0.84 8.53
C ILE A 180 25.89 -1.81 7.73
#